data_49228d4ea7f6e829144a9ec50df46b9e
#
_entry.id   49228d4ea7f6e829144a9ec50df46b9e
#
_cell.length_a   1.000
_cell.length_b   1.000
_cell.length_c   1.000
_cell.angle_alpha   90.00
_cell.angle_beta   90.00
_cell.angle_gamma   90.00
#
_symmetry.space_group_name_H-M   'P 1'
#
loop_
_entity.id
_entity.type
_entity.pdbx_description
1 polymer ?
#
loop_
_entity_poly.entity_id
_entity_poly.type
_entity_poly.pdbx_seq_one_letter_code
_entity_poly.pdbx_strand_id
1 'polypeptide(L)'
;MRRLIVISGAGFSAESGVRTFRTDESTGKALWDEYDLEEVCNIHAFRGNFYHKTHMFYNKRRAELPTVHPNLAHLRVAEWFQRYPGQVVNLTTNVDDLLERAGVPKEDTLYIHGYLKEIVVETEAGSPKQIIDVGYSEVNPDDYGWCKPNVIFFGELAPAYGKMYDILDTLTKEDMVIVVGCSNTVINFNWELFPAVKRGTKVLVVNPRINYLEQEQYDAHGVLQFRCGAVEAFSNNNFIKIVEDHLEGKTALQSKG
;
A
#
# COMPACT_ATOMS: atom_id res chain seq x y z
N MET A 1 -16.69 -17.47 -6.02
CA MET A 1 -17.02 -16.14 -5.40
C MET A 1 -16.12 -15.13 -6.07
N ARG A 2 -16.64 -14.02 -6.53
CA ARG A 2 -15.85 -12.94 -7.14
C ARG A 2 -15.12 -12.17 -6.08
N ARG A 3 -13.84 -11.85 -6.32
CA ARG A 3 -13.03 -11.07 -5.38
C ARG A 3 -12.61 -9.76 -6.02
N LEU A 4 -12.51 -8.74 -5.19
CA LEU A 4 -11.82 -7.49 -5.48
C LEU A 4 -10.53 -7.45 -4.67
N ILE A 5 -9.39 -7.39 -5.34
CA ILE A 5 -8.10 -7.20 -4.71
C ILE A 5 -7.70 -5.73 -4.87
N VAL A 6 -7.55 -5.02 -3.77
CA VAL A 6 -7.08 -3.63 -3.76
C VAL A 6 -5.61 -3.62 -3.37
N ILE A 7 -4.75 -3.19 -4.28
CA ILE A 7 -3.31 -3.02 -4.05
C ILE A 7 -3.03 -1.53 -3.99
N SER A 8 -2.70 -1.03 -2.80
CA SER A 8 -2.48 0.39 -2.58
C SER A 8 -1.01 0.72 -2.30
N GLY A 9 -0.56 1.84 -2.84
CA GLY A 9 0.75 2.42 -2.59
C GLY A 9 0.65 3.85 -2.06
N ALA A 10 1.78 4.53 -1.95
CA ALA A 10 1.89 5.85 -1.31
C ALA A 10 0.93 6.91 -1.89
N GLY A 11 0.63 6.83 -3.19
CA GLY A 11 -0.34 7.72 -3.84
C GLY A 11 -1.77 7.58 -3.32
N PHE A 12 -2.12 6.45 -2.68
CA PHE A 12 -3.43 6.25 -2.06
C PHE A 12 -3.63 7.13 -0.82
N SER A 13 -2.56 7.38 -0.06
CA SER A 13 -2.55 8.21 1.15
C SER A 13 -2.03 9.63 0.92
N ALA A 14 -1.52 9.95 -0.28
CA ALA A 14 -0.94 11.26 -0.59
C ALA A 14 -1.94 12.40 -0.41
N GLU A 15 -3.19 12.21 -0.88
CA GLU A 15 -4.26 13.22 -0.78
C GLU A 15 -4.82 13.36 0.65
N SER A 16 -4.41 12.48 1.59
CA SER A 16 -4.63 12.64 3.04
C SER A 16 -3.57 13.50 3.71
N GLY A 17 -2.49 13.87 2.99
CA GLY A 17 -1.36 14.62 3.54
C GLY A 17 -0.22 13.73 4.06
N VAL A 18 -0.31 12.42 3.88
CA VAL A 18 0.83 11.52 4.18
C VAL A 18 1.93 11.75 3.15
N ARG A 19 3.13 12.10 3.63
CA ARG A 19 4.27 12.33 2.75
C ARG A 19 4.66 11.05 2.04
N THR A 20 4.78 11.12 0.72
CA THR A 20 5.23 10.00 -0.11
C THR A 20 6.74 10.01 -0.24
N PHE A 21 7.31 8.87 -0.68
CA PHE A 21 8.74 8.80 -1.03
C PHE A 21 9.09 9.56 -2.32
N ARG A 22 8.15 10.17 -3.01
CA ARG A 22 8.37 11.08 -4.14
C ARG A 22 8.05 12.51 -3.72
N THR A 23 8.72 13.46 -4.33
CA THR A 23 8.46 14.88 -4.15
C THR A 23 6.98 15.17 -4.35
N ASP A 24 6.33 15.72 -3.35
CA ASP A 24 5.02 16.32 -3.51
C ASP A 24 5.21 17.64 -4.24
N GLU A 25 4.81 17.70 -5.52
CA GLU A 25 4.90 18.91 -6.34
C GLU A 25 4.05 20.05 -5.78
N SER A 26 3.03 19.75 -4.96
CA SER A 26 2.18 20.77 -4.35
C SER A 26 2.83 21.47 -3.18
N THR A 27 3.75 20.84 -2.46
CA THR A 27 4.45 21.40 -1.31
C THR A 27 5.93 21.64 -1.58
N GLY A 28 6.48 21.10 -2.67
CA GLY A 28 7.91 21.21 -3.03
C GLY A 28 8.84 20.51 -2.02
N LYS A 29 8.28 19.84 -1.02
CA LYS A 29 9.06 19.17 0.03
C LYS A 29 8.92 17.66 -0.11
N ALA A 30 10.04 17.02 -0.44
CA ALA A 30 10.16 15.57 -0.27
C ALA A 30 10.44 15.25 1.21
N LEU A 31 10.16 14.00 1.60
CA LEU A 31 10.59 13.48 2.90
C LEU A 31 12.13 13.57 3.06
N TRP A 32 12.84 13.63 1.94
CA TRP A 32 14.28 13.69 1.78
C TRP A 32 14.93 15.01 2.16
N ASP A 33 14.22 16.14 2.13
CA ASP A 33 14.82 17.44 2.42
C ASP A 33 15.41 17.52 3.84
N GLU A 34 15.02 16.58 4.74
CA GLU A 34 15.52 16.52 6.11
C GLU A 34 16.34 15.25 6.42
N TYR A 35 16.18 14.17 5.63
CA TYR A 35 16.79 12.85 5.89
C TYR A 35 17.24 12.19 4.59
N ASP A 36 18.45 11.63 4.61
CA ASP A 36 18.89 10.74 3.55
C ASP A 36 18.27 9.34 3.76
N LEU A 37 17.57 8.84 2.76
CA LEU A 37 16.92 7.52 2.86
C LEU A 37 17.89 6.36 2.95
N GLU A 38 19.05 6.47 2.34
CA GLU A 38 20.09 5.46 2.45
C GLU A 38 20.61 5.36 3.90
N GLU A 39 20.44 6.42 4.70
CA GLU A 39 20.77 6.41 6.10
C GLU A 39 19.64 5.85 6.98
N VAL A 40 18.37 6.22 6.70
CA VAL A 40 17.26 5.95 7.63
C VAL A 40 16.30 4.85 7.18
N CYS A 41 16.41 4.37 5.94
CA CYS A 41 15.58 3.31 5.40
C CYS A 41 16.38 2.11 4.89
N ASN A 42 17.65 1.98 5.24
CA ASN A 42 18.54 0.91 4.79
C ASN A 42 18.98 0.06 6.00
N ILE A 43 18.86 -1.27 5.89
CA ILE A 43 19.16 -2.17 7.02
C ILE A 43 20.63 -2.17 7.41
N HIS A 44 21.54 -2.00 6.47
CA HIS A 44 22.98 -1.95 6.76
C HIS A 44 23.34 -0.65 7.48
N ALA A 45 22.79 0.48 7.06
CA ALA A 45 22.95 1.77 7.71
C ALA A 45 22.37 1.75 9.14
N PHE A 46 21.17 1.19 9.30
CA PHE A 46 20.53 0.99 10.61
C PHE A 46 21.36 0.15 11.58
N ARG A 47 21.96 -0.96 11.10
CA ARG A 47 22.85 -1.80 11.92
C ARG A 47 24.20 -1.17 12.19
N GLY A 48 24.55 -0.14 11.44
CA GLY A 48 25.78 0.62 11.59
C GLY A 48 25.59 1.88 12.47
N ASN A 49 25.85 3.04 11.89
CA ASN A 49 25.92 4.31 12.62
C ASN A 49 24.59 5.07 12.71
N PHE A 50 23.52 4.58 12.08
CA PHE A 50 22.28 5.35 11.94
C PHE A 50 21.12 4.81 12.77
N TYR A 51 21.37 3.95 13.74
CA TYR A 51 20.36 3.33 14.60
C TYR A 51 19.43 4.37 15.24
N HIS A 52 19.97 5.31 16.02
CA HIS A 52 19.18 6.36 16.69
C HIS A 52 18.54 7.33 15.70
N LYS A 53 19.28 7.73 14.64
CA LYS A 53 18.75 8.62 13.58
C LYS A 53 17.54 8.01 12.89
N THR A 54 17.58 6.71 12.63
CA THR A 54 16.44 5.96 12.07
C THR A 54 15.24 5.98 13.01
N HIS A 55 15.45 5.76 14.31
CA HIS A 55 14.35 5.84 15.29
C HIS A 55 13.74 7.24 15.37
N MET A 56 14.55 8.30 15.36
CA MET A 56 14.06 9.68 15.28
C MET A 56 13.21 9.93 14.05
N PHE A 57 13.65 9.46 12.87
CA PHE A 57 12.90 9.56 11.64
C PHE A 57 11.54 8.87 11.72
N TYR A 58 11.50 7.62 12.19
CA TYR A 58 10.25 6.87 12.30
C TYR A 58 9.35 7.37 13.44
N ASN A 59 9.89 7.91 14.51
CA ASN A 59 9.13 8.61 15.56
C ASN A 59 8.42 9.84 14.98
N LYS A 60 9.14 10.67 14.20
CA LYS A 60 8.54 11.81 13.51
C LYS A 60 7.39 11.39 12.59
N ARG A 61 7.60 10.36 11.78
CA ARG A 61 6.55 9.82 10.91
C ARG A 61 5.35 9.29 11.67
N ARG A 62 5.60 8.60 12.79
CA ARG A 62 4.53 8.07 13.65
C ARG A 62 3.70 9.19 14.28
N ALA A 63 4.37 10.26 14.74
CA ALA A 63 3.71 11.44 15.29
C ALA A 63 2.89 12.23 14.26
N GLU A 64 3.17 12.10 12.97
CA GLU A 64 2.39 12.71 11.88
C GLU A 64 1.06 11.97 11.63
N LEU A 65 0.97 10.66 11.89
CA LEU A 65 -0.23 9.86 11.57
C LEU A 65 -1.53 10.41 12.18
N PRO A 66 -1.61 10.79 13.47
CA PRO A 66 -2.85 11.31 14.04
C PRO A 66 -3.27 12.67 13.47
N THR A 67 -2.38 13.39 12.78
CA THR A 67 -2.69 14.70 12.18
C THR A 67 -3.34 14.61 10.80
N VAL A 68 -3.33 13.44 10.18
CA VAL A 68 -3.94 13.19 8.87
C VAL A 68 -5.17 12.29 9.02
N HIS A 69 -6.06 12.31 8.02
CA HIS A 69 -7.31 11.55 8.05
C HIS A 69 -7.48 10.69 6.80
N PRO A 70 -8.21 9.55 6.90
CA PRO A 70 -8.60 8.80 5.72
C PRO A 70 -9.28 9.70 4.70
N ASN A 71 -8.87 9.61 3.45
CA ASN A 71 -9.54 10.30 2.35
C ASN A 71 -10.68 9.45 1.80
N LEU A 72 -11.42 9.99 0.83
CA LEU A 72 -12.58 9.32 0.25
C LEU A 72 -12.25 7.94 -0.36
N ALA A 73 -11.05 7.75 -0.89
CA ALA A 73 -10.67 6.45 -1.44
C ALA A 73 -10.55 5.37 -0.35
N HIS A 74 -9.98 5.70 0.81
CA HIS A 74 -9.95 4.81 1.97
C HIS A 74 -11.37 4.46 2.44
N LEU A 75 -12.25 5.48 2.56
CA LEU A 75 -13.64 5.30 2.99
C LEU A 75 -14.42 4.43 2.00
N ARG A 76 -14.19 4.57 0.70
CA ARG A 76 -14.84 3.76 -0.33
C ARG A 76 -14.40 2.29 -0.26
N VAL A 77 -13.11 2.03 -0.05
CA VAL A 77 -12.61 0.66 0.14
C VAL A 77 -13.22 0.04 1.39
N ALA A 78 -13.31 0.79 2.50
CA ALA A 78 -13.95 0.31 3.72
C ALA A 78 -15.45 0.04 3.53
N GLU A 79 -16.16 0.89 2.77
CA GLU A 79 -17.56 0.67 2.40
C GLU A 79 -17.72 -0.64 1.62
N TRP A 80 -16.89 -0.88 0.59
CA TRP A 80 -16.94 -2.14 -0.16
C TRP A 80 -16.59 -3.35 0.70
N PHE A 81 -15.60 -3.22 1.58
CA PHE A 81 -15.23 -4.29 2.52
C PHE A 81 -16.42 -4.70 3.41
N GLN A 82 -17.17 -3.72 3.93
CA GLN A 82 -18.34 -3.97 4.77
C GLN A 82 -19.55 -4.49 3.97
N ARG A 83 -19.78 -3.93 2.78
CA ARG A 83 -20.93 -4.26 1.94
C ARG A 83 -20.80 -5.62 1.26
N TYR A 84 -19.58 -6.05 0.97
CA TYR A 84 -19.28 -7.31 0.29
C TYR A 84 -18.36 -8.20 1.13
N PRO A 85 -18.86 -8.74 2.24
CA PRO A 85 -18.04 -9.49 3.20
C PRO A 85 -17.35 -10.69 2.55
N GLY A 86 -16.05 -10.83 2.79
CA GLY A 86 -15.23 -11.92 2.26
C GLY A 86 -14.86 -11.79 0.77
N GLN A 87 -15.30 -10.74 0.07
CA GLN A 87 -14.97 -10.52 -1.34
C GLN A 87 -13.84 -9.51 -1.54
N VAL A 88 -13.60 -8.60 -0.60
CA VAL A 88 -12.58 -7.54 -0.72
C VAL A 88 -11.33 -7.95 0.04
N VAL A 89 -10.20 -7.97 -0.66
CA VAL A 89 -8.88 -8.32 -0.14
C VAL A 89 -7.99 -7.09 -0.28
N ASN A 90 -7.38 -6.65 0.82
CA ASN A 90 -6.54 -5.46 0.85
C ASN A 90 -5.06 -5.82 0.99
N LEU A 91 -4.25 -5.37 0.04
CA LEU A 91 -2.80 -5.41 0.07
C LEU A 91 -2.28 -3.97 0.04
N THR A 92 -1.34 -3.64 0.90
CA THR A 92 -0.78 -2.30 0.90
C THR A 92 0.74 -2.32 1.03
N THR A 93 1.40 -1.48 0.25
CA THR A 93 2.82 -1.15 0.44
C THR A 93 2.99 0.04 1.39
N ASN A 94 1.89 0.68 1.79
CA ASN A 94 1.90 1.72 2.80
C ASN A 94 2.10 1.13 4.19
N VAL A 95 2.66 1.94 5.07
CA VAL A 95 2.90 1.59 6.48
C VAL A 95 2.00 2.39 7.44
N ASP A 96 1.15 3.28 6.88
CA ASP A 96 0.20 4.09 7.65
C ASP A 96 -1.04 3.28 8.07
N ASP A 97 -1.85 3.84 8.96
CA ASP A 97 -3.05 3.23 9.52
C ASP A 97 -4.37 3.79 8.93
N LEU A 98 -4.30 4.48 7.79
CA LEU A 98 -5.47 5.18 7.27
C LEU A 98 -6.59 4.23 6.82
N LEU A 99 -6.23 3.06 6.28
CA LEU A 99 -7.23 2.07 5.88
C LEU A 99 -7.93 1.44 7.10
N GLU A 100 -7.18 1.17 8.18
CA GLU A 100 -7.71 0.73 9.47
C GLU A 100 -8.67 1.79 10.03
N ARG A 101 -8.25 3.04 10.05
CA ARG A 101 -9.06 4.18 10.55
C ARG A 101 -10.28 4.48 9.67
N ALA A 102 -10.27 4.05 8.42
CA ALA A 102 -11.43 4.10 7.53
C ALA A 102 -12.48 3.00 7.84
N GLY A 103 -12.10 1.94 8.57
CA GLY A 103 -12.99 0.87 8.99
C GLY A 103 -12.68 -0.53 8.44
N VAL A 104 -11.49 -0.74 7.86
CA VAL A 104 -11.00 -2.08 7.51
C VAL A 104 -10.11 -2.57 8.65
N PRO A 105 -10.43 -3.68 9.34
CA PRO A 105 -9.58 -4.21 10.41
C PRO A 105 -8.15 -4.44 9.94
N LYS A 106 -7.19 -4.20 10.83
CA LYS A 106 -5.76 -4.36 10.52
C LYS A 106 -5.44 -5.78 10.03
N GLU A 107 -6.02 -6.78 10.66
CA GLU A 107 -5.84 -8.19 10.33
C GLU A 107 -6.38 -8.58 8.94
N ASP A 108 -7.30 -7.78 8.39
CA ASP A 108 -7.88 -7.95 7.06
C ASP A 108 -7.11 -7.18 5.96
N THR A 109 -5.96 -6.59 6.33
CA THR A 109 -5.07 -5.90 5.41
C THR A 109 -3.68 -6.54 5.43
N LEU A 110 -3.18 -6.97 4.27
CA LEU A 110 -1.80 -7.43 4.14
C LEU A 110 -0.86 -6.22 3.99
N TYR A 111 -0.20 -5.83 5.08
CA TYR A 111 0.83 -4.80 5.09
C TYR A 111 2.15 -5.39 4.57
N ILE A 112 2.44 -5.18 3.28
CA ILE A 112 3.57 -5.80 2.56
C ILE A 112 4.91 -5.29 3.10
N HIS A 113 4.98 -4.00 3.43
CA HIS A 113 6.22 -3.36 3.94
C HIS A 113 6.19 -3.06 5.44
N GLY A 114 5.30 -3.72 6.17
CA GLY A 114 5.17 -3.55 7.62
C GLY A 114 4.20 -2.47 8.05
N TYR A 115 4.22 -2.12 9.33
CA TYR A 115 3.23 -1.26 9.95
C TYR A 115 3.87 -0.27 10.93
N LEU A 116 3.65 1.03 10.71
CA LEU A 116 4.40 2.09 11.39
C LEU A 116 4.12 2.20 12.90
N LYS A 117 2.91 1.77 13.33
CA LYS A 117 2.53 1.77 14.75
C LYS A 117 3.17 0.65 15.58
N GLU A 118 4.02 -0.16 14.96
CA GLU A 118 4.67 -1.29 15.61
C GLU A 118 6.18 -1.19 15.58
N ILE A 119 6.80 -1.85 16.57
CA ILE A 119 8.23 -2.13 16.59
C ILE A 119 8.48 -3.63 16.74
N VAL A 120 9.59 -4.07 16.23
CA VAL A 120 10.14 -5.41 16.46
C VAL A 120 11.18 -5.27 17.57
N VAL A 121 11.07 -6.09 18.61
CA VAL A 121 11.98 -6.08 19.76
C VAL A 121 12.66 -7.44 19.90
N GLU A 122 13.94 -7.42 20.23
CA GLU A 122 14.73 -8.57 20.63
C GLU A 122 15.31 -8.27 22.01
N THR A 123 14.82 -8.96 23.03
CA THR A 123 15.17 -8.67 24.44
C THR A 123 16.61 -9.05 24.78
N GLU A 124 17.10 -10.13 24.20
CA GLU A 124 18.48 -10.60 24.29
C GLU A 124 18.95 -11.05 22.91
N ALA A 125 20.24 -10.98 22.64
CA ALA A 125 20.80 -11.39 21.36
C ALA A 125 20.45 -12.85 21.03
N GLY A 126 19.73 -13.05 19.91
CA GLY A 126 19.25 -14.37 19.47
C GLY A 126 17.94 -14.83 20.09
N SER A 127 17.28 -14.01 20.96
CA SER A 127 15.94 -14.32 21.44
C SER A 127 14.90 -14.21 20.33
N PRO A 128 13.74 -14.88 20.45
CA PRO A 128 12.63 -14.70 19.52
C PRO A 128 12.20 -13.24 19.44
N LYS A 129 12.08 -12.72 18.22
CA LYS A 129 11.59 -11.36 17.97
C LYS A 129 10.11 -11.25 18.34
N GLN A 130 9.76 -10.17 19.01
CA GLN A 130 8.40 -9.83 19.39
C GLN A 130 7.97 -8.57 18.65
N ILE A 131 6.71 -8.50 18.26
CA ILE A 131 6.10 -7.30 17.71
C ILE A 131 5.31 -6.63 18.81
N ILE A 132 5.58 -5.36 19.05
CA ILE A 132 4.91 -4.54 20.07
C ILE A 132 4.20 -3.39 19.34
N ASP A 133 2.89 -3.25 19.58
CA ASP A 133 2.14 -2.07 19.15
C ASP A 133 2.48 -0.91 20.09
N VAL A 134 3.04 0.15 19.54
CA VAL A 134 3.39 1.39 20.24
C VAL A 134 2.45 2.54 19.90
N GLY A 135 1.47 2.28 19.04
CA GLY A 135 0.51 3.29 18.59
C GLY A 135 1.22 4.47 17.94
N TYR A 136 0.90 5.67 18.44
CA TYR A 136 1.52 6.92 17.98
C TYR A 136 2.66 7.41 18.90
N SER A 137 3.03 6.61 19.89
CA SER A 137 4.03 7.00 20.87
C SER A 137 5.43 7.09 20.27
N GLU A 138 6.21 8.00 20.83
CA GLU A 138 7.65 8.04 20.58
C GLU A 138 8.32 6.80 21.19
N VAL A 139 9.23 6.22 20.47
CA VAL A 139 10.05 5.09 20.89
C VAL A 139 11.44 5.58 21.19
N ASN A 140 11.86 5.48 22.45
CA ASN A 140 13.26 5.62 22.81
C ASN A 140 13.93 4.24 22.65
N PRO A 141 14.85 4.04 21.68
CA PRO A 141 15.45 2.73 21.46
C PRO A 141 16.31 2.24 22.63
N ASP A 142 16.76 3.13 23.53
CA ASP A 142 17.58 2.77 24.68
C ASP A 142 16.75 2.08 25.80
N ASP A 143 15.42 2.15 25.73
CA ASP A 143 14.52 1.44 26.65
C ASP A 143 14.42 -0.06 26.34
N TYR A 144 15.02 -0.51 25.22
CA TYR A 144 14.99 -1.89 24.73
C TYR A 144 16.41 -2.43 24.57
N GLY A 145 16.60 -3.74 24.70
CA GLY A 145 17.89 -4.37 24.39
C GLY A 145 18.27 -4.15 22.91
N TRP A 146 17.33 -4.36 22.03
CA TRP A 146 17.37 -3.96 20.63
C TRP A 146 15.93 -3.84 20.11
N CYS A 147 15.67 -2.81 19.32
CA CYS A 147 14.39 -2.68 18.65
C CYS A 147 14.54 -2.05 17.26
N LYS A 148 13.54 -2.24 16.43
CA LYS A 148 13.47 -1.71 15.08
C LYS A 148 12.01 -1.34 14.75
N PRO A 149 11.73 -0.22 14.07
CA PRO A 149 10.42 0.01 13.49
C PRO A 149 9.97 -1.21 12.66
N ASN A 150 8.74 -1.67 12.84
CA ASN A 150 8.21 -2.81 12.06
C ASN A 150 7.89 -2.39 10.62
N VAL A 151 8.90 -1.89 9.94
CA VAL A 151 8.89 -1.46 8.53
C VAL A 151 10.03 -2.16 7.81
N ILE A 152 9.80 -2.65 6.61
CA ILE A 152 10.84 -3.28 5.80
C ILE A 152 11.77 -2.21 5.23
N PHE A 153 13.05 -2.34 5.55
CA PHE A 153 14.09 -1.44 5.04
C PHE A 153 14.68 -1.98 3.74
N PHE A 154 15.28 -1.09 2.94
CA PHE A 154 16.07 -1.53 1.79
C PHE A 154 17.15 -2.52 2.22
N GLY A 155 17.30 -3.61 1.47
CA GLY A 155 18.22 -4.71 1.80
C GLY A 155 17.65 -5.76 2.75
N GLU A 156 16.38 -5.64 3.19
CA GLU A 156 15.69 -6.69 3.95
C GLU A 156 14.81 -7.57 3.06
N LEU A 157 14.64 -8.81 3.49
CA LEU A 157 13.58 -9.67 2.95
C LEU A 157 12.25 -9.25 3.56
N ALA A 158 11.21 -9.11 2.73
CA ALA A 158 9.86 -8.82 3.17
C ALA A 158 9.07 -10.14 3.37
N PRO A 159 8.81 -10.57 4.61
CA PRO A 159 8.13 -11.85 4.87
C PRO A 159 6.73 -11.94 4.25
N ALA A 160 6.07 -10.79 4.08
CA ALA A 160 4.73 -10.70 3.51
C ALA A 160 4.68 -10.96 1.99
N TYR A 161 5.84 -10.97 1.29
CA TYR A 161 5.87 -11.24 -0.15
C TYR A 161 5.35 -12.65 -0.48
N GLY A 162 5.65 -13.66 0.33
CA GLY A 162 5.11 -14.99 0.14
C GLY A 162 3.58 -14.98 0.08
N LYS A 163 2.93 -14.36 1.07
CA LYS A 163 1.46 -14.23 1.11
C LYS A 163 0.91 -13.39 -0.05
N MET A 164 1.62 -12.34 -0.45
CA MET A 164 1.25 -11.55 -1.62
C MET A 164 1.25 -12.42 -2.89
N TYR A 165 2.32 -13.17 -3.13
CA TYR A 165 2.39 -14.07 -4.29
C TYR A 165 1.34 -15.17 -4.24
N ASP A 166 1.06 -15.76 -3.07
CA ASP A 166 -0.03 -16.73 -2.91
C ASP A 166 -1.38 -16.15 -3.38
N ILE A 167 -1.65 -14.88 -3.09
CA ILE A 167 -2.85 -14.19 -3.55
C ILE A 167 -2.81 -13.96 -5.06
N LEU A 168 -1.71 -13.42 -5.60
CA LEU A 168 -1.59 -13.06 -7.01
C LEU A 168 -1.60 -14.30 -7.93
N ASP A 169 -0.99 -15.40 -7.51
CA ASP A 169 -0.94 -16.65 -8.27
C ASP A 169 -2.31 -17.34 -8.36
N THR A 170 -3.18 -17.11 -7.38
CA THR A 170 -4.54 -17.67 -7.36
C THR A 170 -5.56 -16.83 -8.13
N LEU A 171 -5.18 -15.70 -8.72
CA LEU A 171 -6.07 -14.83 -9.47
C LEU A 171 -6.62 -15.51 -10.73
N THR A 172 -7.91 -15.33 -10.97
CA THR A 172 -8.66 -15.92 -12.09
C THR A 172 -9.49 -14.85 -12.82
N LYS A 173 -10.23 -15.24 -13.86
CA LYS A 173 -11.19 -14.37 -14.57
C LYS A 173 -12.36 -13.89 -13.68
N GLU A 174 -12.59 -14.54 -12.55
CA GLU A 174 -13.61 -14.15 -11.56
C GLU A 174 -13.10 -13.07 -10.59
N ASP A 175 -11.85 -12.68 -10.70
CA ASP A 175 -11.23 -11.69 -9.82
C ASP A 175 -11.02 -10.36 -10.57
N MET A 176 -11.04 -9.27 -9.80
CA MET A 176 -10.67 -7.93 -10.24
C MET A 176 -9.57 -7.39 -9.33
N VAL A 177 -8.59 -6.73 -9.92
CA VAL A 177 -7.52 -6.06 -9.18
C VAL A 177 -7.57 -4.56 -9.46
N ILE A 178 -7.50 -3.75 -8.41
CA ILE A 178 -7.23 -2.32 -8.49
C ILE A 178 -5.82 -2.09 -7.98
N VAL A 179 -4.96 -1.48 -8.79
CA VAL A 179 -3.65 -0.98 -8.38
C VAL A 179 -3.76 0.54 -8.27
N VAL A 180 -3.64 1.08 -7.07
CA VAL A 180 -3.83 2.52 -6.83
C VAL A 180 -2.64 3.16 -6.15
N GLY A 181 -2.10 4.21 -6.75
CA GLY A 181 -1.03 5.01 -6.18
C GLY A 181 0.32 4.30 -6.02
N CYS A 182 0.54 3.21 -6.75
CA CYS A 182 1.80 2.47 -6.77
C CYS A 182 2.76 3.05 -7.81
N SER A 183 4.03 3.16 -7.43
CA SER A 183 5.07 3.73 -8.31
C SER A 183 5.76 2.71 -9.20
N ASN A 184 5.52 1.42 -9.00
CA ASN A 184 6.22 0.30 -9.65
C ASN A 184 7.76 0.30 -9.47
N THR A 185 8.28 1.06 -8.51
CA THR A 185 9.73 1.21 -8.29
C THR A 185 10.30 0.07 -7.43
N VAL A 186 9.60 -0.32 -6.36
CA VAL A 186 10.03 -1.40 -5.45
C VAL A 186 9.42 -2.73 -5.87
N ILE A 187 8.10 -2.76 -6.06
CA ILE A 187 7.39 -3.89 -6.64
C ILE A 187 6.81 -3.41 -7.97
N ASN A 188 7.18 -4.07 -9.05
CA ASN A 188 6.59 -3.77 -10.35
C ASN A 188 5.31 -4.60 -10.54
N PHE A 189 4.19 -4.07 -10.06
CA PHE A 189 2.90 -4.75 -10.16
C PHE A 189 2.45 -5.00 -11.61
N ASN A 190 2.99 -4.30 -12.60
CA ASN A 190 2.72 -4.59 -14.00
C ASN A 190 3.22 -6.00 -14.35
N TRP A 191 4.47 -6.30 -14.00
CA TRP A 191 5.04 -7.63 -14.25
C TRP A 191 4.34 -8.71 -13.45
N GLU A 192 4.03 -8.43 -12.18
CA GLU A 192 3.38 -9.40 -11.29
C GLU A 192 1.95 -9.74 -11.72
N LEU A 193 1.23 -8.80 -12.33
CA LEU A 193 -0.17 -8.97 -12.70
C LEU A 193 -0.41 -9.43 -14.14
N PHE A 194 0.53 -9.25 -15.07
CA PHE A 194 0.34 -9.68 -16.46
C PHE A 194 0.03 -11.17 -16.62
N PRO A 195 0.61 -12.10 -15.84
CA PRO A 195 0.18 -13.50 -15.87
C PRO A 195 -1.29 -13.69 -15.50
N ALA A 196 -1.80 -12.94 -14.51
CA ALA A 196 -3.19 -12.97 -14.10
C ALA A 196 -4.12 -12.37 -15.17
N VAL A 197 -3.71 -11.26 -15.79
CA VAL A 197 -4.43 -10.65 -16.93
C VAL A 197 -4.58 -11.66 -18.07
N LYS A 198 -3.53 -12.40 -18.41
CA LYS A 198 -3.60 -13.47 -19.44
C LYS A 198 -4.56 -14.60 -19.06
N ARG A 199 -4.81 -14.82 -17.76
CA ARG A 199 -5.84 -15.76 -17.27
C ARG A 199 -7.26 -15.17 -17.25
N GLY A 200 -7.40 -13.89 -17.64
CA GLY A 200 -8.68 -13.19 -17.72
C GLY A 200 -9.04 -12.33 -16.50
N THR A 201 -8.14 -12.18 -15.52
CA THR A 201 -8.31 -11.26 -14.39
C THR A 201 -8.43 -9.83 -14.92
N LYS A 202 -9.43 -9.10 -14.46
CA LYS A 202 -9.59 -7.68 -14.78
C LYS A 202 -8.67 -6.83 -13.91
N VAL A 203 -7.89 -5.95 -14.52
CA VAL A 203 -6.97 -5.06 -13.80
C VAL A 203 -7.30 -3.60 -14.14
N LEU A 204 -7.46 -2.79 -13.08
CA LEU A 204 -7.63 -1.35 -13.15
C LEU A 204 -6.40 -0.70 -12.50
N VAL A 205 -5.82 0.29 -13.15
CA VAL A 205 -4.72 1.08 -12.61
C VAL A 205 -5.18 2.52 -12.40
N VAL A 206 -5.00 3.02 -11.18
CA VAL A 206 -5.28 4.41 -10.79
C VAL A 206 -3.95 5.08 -10.43
N ASN A 207 -3.47 5.93 -11.30
CA ASN A 207 -2.24 6.67 -11.08
C ASN A 207 -2.22 7.94 -11.95
N PRO A 208 -2.01 9.14 -11.40
CA PRO A 208 -1.90 10.36 -12.20
C PRO A 208 -0.67 10.39 -13.12
N ARG A 209 0.33 9.57 -12.81
CA ARG A 209 1.60 9.50 -13.55
C ARG A 209 1.79 8.11 -14.14
N ILE A 210 1.24 7.90 -15.32
CA ILE A 210 1.49 6.72 -16.16
C ILE A 210 2.38 7.19 -17.31
N ASN A 211 3.60 6.66 -17.39
CA ASN A 211 4.53 7.01 -18.47
C ASN A 211 4.14 6.29 -19.79
N TYR A 212 4.79 6.67 -20.87
CA TYR A 212 4.49 6.15 -22.20
C TYR A 212 4.66 4.62 -22.30
N LEU A 213 5.74 4.09 -21.71
CA LEU A 213 6.02 2.64 -21.75
C LEU A 213 4.99 1.84 -20.93
N GLU A 214 4.63 2.36 -19.77
CA GLU A 214 3.56 1.74 -18.96
C GLU A 214 2.24 1.76 -19.71
N GLN A 215 1.91 2.88 -20.37
CA GLN A 215 0.70 2.97 -21.18
C GLN A 215 0.66 1.93 -22.29
N GLU A 216 1.72 1.79 -23.08
CA GLU A 216 1.80 0.78 -24.13
C GLU A 216 1.59 -0.63 -23.57
N GLN A 217 2.19 -0.94 -22.42
CA GLN A 217 2.01 -2.23 -21.75
C GLN A 217 0.57 -2.45 -21.31
N TYR A 218 -0.07 -1.43 -20.71
CA TYR A 218 -1.45 -1.52 -20.27
C TYR A 218 -2.40 -1.71 -21.44
N ASP A 219 -2.22 -0.96 -22.52
CA ASP A 219 -3.04 -1.06 -23.73
C ASP A 219 -2.89 -2.45 -24.38
N ALA A 220 -1.67 -2.97 -24.46
CA ALA A 220 -1.38 -4.30 -25.00
C ALA A 220 -2.01 -5.45 -24.18
N HIS A 221 -2.25 -5.23 -22.89
CA HIS A 221 -2.83 -6.23 -21.98
C HIS A 221 -4.32 -5.96 -21.63
N GLY A 222 -4.92 -4.89 -22.16
CA GLY A 222 -6.31 -4.55 -21.84
C GLY A 222 -6.53 -4.10 -20.40
N VAL A 223 -5.51 -3.52 -19.77
CA VAL A 223 -5.61 -2.94 -18.43
C VAL A 223 -6.33 -1.61 -18.50
N LEU A 224 -7.36 -1.42 -17.68
CA LEU A 224 -8.11 -0.17 -17.61
C LEU A 224 -7.32 0.88 -16.83
N GLN A 225 -7.18 2.07 -17.39
CA GLN A 225 -6.36 3.15 -16.83
C GLN A 225 -7.21 4.33 -16.39
N PHE A 226 -7.02 4.78 -15.16
CA PHE A 226 -7.56 6.02 -14.61
C PHE A 226 -6.39 6.93 -14.26
N ARG A 227 -6.12 7.93 -15.12
CA ARG A 227 -4.98 8.86 -14.99
C ARG A 227 -5.32 10.03 -14.09
N CYS A 228 -5.59 9.72 -12.84
CA CYS A 228 -6.01 10.70 -11.84
C CYS A 228 -5.56 10.26 -10.44
N GLY A 229 -5.77 11.11 -9.45
CA GLY A 229 -5.54 10.79 -8.04
C GLY A 229 -6.53 9.75 -7.52
N ALA A 230 -6.23 9.21 -6.35
CA ALA A 230 -7.08 8.19 -5.74
C ALA A 230 -8.48 8.75 -5.41
N VAL A 231 -8.56 9.94 -4.83
CA VAL A 231 -9.85 10.58 -4.46
C VAL A 231 -10.71 10.80 -5.69
N GLU A 232 -10.14 11.29 -6.79
CA GLU A 232 -10.86 11.52 -8.02
C GLU A 232 -11.41 10.21 -8.62
N ALA A 233 -10.58 9.16 -8.71
CA ALA A 233 -11.03 7.87 -9.23
C ALA A 233 -12.15 7.26 -8.38
N PHE A 234 -12.00 7.25 -7.06
CA PHE A 234 -12.96 6.65 -6.13
C PHE A 234 -14.22 7.52 -5.91
N SER A 235 -14.25 8.73 -6.48
CA SER A 235 -15.44 9.58 -6.60
C SER A 235 -16.15 9.40 -7.94
N ASN A 236 -15.50 8.80 -8.93
CA ASN A 236 -16.02 8.68 -10.29
C ASN A 236 -17.09 7.58 -10.37
N ASN A 237 -18.30 7.96 -10.76
CA ASN A 237 -19.43 7.04 -10.84
C ASN A 237 -19.19 5.85 -11.79
N ASN A 238 -18.45 6.07 -12.88
CA ASN A 238 -18.14 4.98 -13.82
C ASN A 238 -17.15 3.98 -13.20
N PHE A 239 -16.12 4.47 -12.53
CA PHE A 239 -15.17 3.62 -11.78
C PHE A 239 -15.90 2.80 -10.71
N ILE A 240 -16.71 3.46 -9.88
CA ILE A 240 -17.50 2.81 -8.81
C ILE A 240 -18.40 1.73 -9.43
N LYS A 241 -19.13 2.08 -10.50
CA LYS A 241 -20.03 1.14 -11.18
C LYS A 241 -19.29 -0.09 -11.72
N ILE A 242 -18.11 0.07 -12.33
CA ILE A 242 -17.30 -1.06 -12.82
C ILE A 242 -16.97 -2.03 -11.69
N VAL A 243 -16.57 -1.50 -10.53
CA VAL A 243 -16.20 -2.30 -9.35
C VAL A 243 -17.41 -3.00 -8.74
N GLU A 244 -18.49 -2.26 -8.52
CA GLU A 244 -19.71 -2.80 -7.89
C GLU A 244 -20.42 -3.81 -8.80
N ASP A 245 -20.52 -3.56 -10.10
CA ASP A 245 -21.05 -4.53 -11.07
C ASP A 245 -20.23 -5.84 -11.05
N HIS A 246 -18.91 -5.74 -10.87
CA HIS A 246 -18.07 -6.93 -10.72
C HIS A 246 -18.41 -7.69 -9.44
N LEU A 247 -18.44 -7.02 -8.28
CA LEU A 247 -18.73 -7.64 -7.00
C LEU A 247 -20.13 -8.25 -6.94
N GLU A 248 -21.11 -7.60 -7.57
CA GLU A 248 -22.48 -8.06 -7.66
C GLU A 248 -22.72 -9.14 -8.75
N GLY A 249 -21.68 -9.47 -9.51
CA GLY A 249 -21.80 -10.48 -10.56
C GLY A 249 -22.55 -10.03 -11.80
N LYS A 250 -22.77 -8.74 -11.96
CA LYS A 250 -23.43 -8.19 -13.15
C LYS A 250 -22.45 -8.27 -14.33
N THR A 251 -22.86 -8.91 -15.41
CA THR A 251 -22.12 -8.88 -16.67
C THR A 251 -22.29 -7.47 -17.25
N ALA A 252 -21.21 -6.82 -17.64
CA ALA A 252 -21.32 -5.57 -18.39
C ALA A 252 -22.27 -5.82 -19.57
N LEU A 253 -23.42 -5.17 -19.58
CA LEU A 253 -24.28 -5.13 -20.75
C LEU A 253 -23.40 -4.60 -21.87
N GLN A 254 -23.17 -5.43 -22.90
CA GLN A 254 -22.55 -4.99 -24.12
C GLN A 254 -23.37 -3.79 -24.57
N SER A 255 -22.79 -2.60 -24.54
CA SER A 255 -23.34 -1.44 -25.21
C SER A 255 -23.35 -1.78 -26.71
N LYS A 256 -24.51 -2.25 -27.20
CA LYS A 256 -24.79 -2.30 -28.61
C LYS A 256 -24.96 -0.87 -29.10
N GLY A 257 -24.25 -0.53 -30.13
CA GLY A 257 -24.52 0.61 -30.98
C GLY A 257 -23.30 1.43 -31.28
#